data_36d525e1ecb9e7469ddcda68dc782615
#
_entry.id   36d525e1ecb9e7469ddcda68dc782615
#
_cell.length_a   1.000
_cell.length_b   1.000
_cell.length_c   1.000
_cell.angle_alpha   90.00
_cell.angle_beta   90.00
_cell.angle_gamma   90.00
#
_symmetry.space_group_name_H-M   'P 1'
#
loop_
_entity.id
_entity.type
_entity.pdbx_description
1 polymer ?
#
loop_
_entity_poly.entity_id
_entity_poly.type
_entity_poly.pdbx_seq_one_letter_code
_entity_poly.pdbx_strand_id
1 'polypeptide(L)'
;AGSALQVLAAKGVAGATLTASDNHHAAGSQLMSIAGNTGDLRQKEYDISNLLANPSTATDQSTGLQASTVSIIEIDCALEELAALASPDNTVSNTGAIAASTRTNQMLVLVRLITGHCYEAFAQGYPSADFAVFARSSKQ
;
A
#
# COMPACT_ATOMS: atom_id res chain seq x y z
N ALA A 1 4.42 5.00 2.46
CA ALA A 1 4.43 3.93 3.47
C ALA A 1 5.82 3.76 4.10
N GLY A 2 6.87 3.35 3.35
CA GLY A 2 8.18 3.04 3.90
C GLY A 2 8.75 4.13 4.84
N SER A 3 8.80 5.38 4.42
CA SER A 3 9.28 6.49 5.26
C SER A 3 8.43 6.70 6.51
N ALA A 4 7.11 6.49 6.43
CA ALA A 4 6.22 6.55 7.57
C ALA A 4 6.54 5.46 8.60
N LEU A 5 6.71 4.21 8.14
CA LEU A 5 7.10 3.09 9.00
C LEU A 5 8.47 3.29 9.64
N GLN A 6 9.42 3.88 8.91
CA GLN A 6 10.74 4.22 9.48
C GLN A 6 10.63 5.17 10.66
N VAL A 7 9.81 6.23 10.53
CA VAL A 7 9.59 7.19 11.62
C VAL A 7 8.87 6.55 12.80
N LEU A 8 7.84 5.74 12.55
CA LEU A 8 7.13 5.01 13.60
C LEU A 8 8.04 4.02 14.32
N ALA A 9 8.92 3.31 13.60
CA ALA A 9 9.92 2.42 14.18
C ALA A 9 10.90 3.19 15.08
N ALA A 10 11.38 4.34 14.63
CA ALA A 10 12.25 5.21 15.42
C ALA A 10 11.58 5.73 16.71
N LYS A 11 10.25 5.81 16.72
CA LYS A 11 9.44 6.17 17.90
C LYS A 11 9.06 4.97 18.77
N GLY A 12 9.46 3.77 18.41
CA GLY A 12 9.15 2.54 19.16
C GLY A 12 7.67 2.14 19.08
N VAL A 13 6.97 2.53 18.03
CA VAL A 13 5.56 2.15 17.83
C VAL A 13 5.47 0.65 17.55
N ALA A 14 4.58 -0.02 18.27
CA ALA A 14 4.38 -1.46 18.12
C ALA A 14 3.99 -1.82 16.68
N GLY A 15 4.61 -2.85 16.13
CA GLY A 15 4.41 -3.31 14.75
C GLY A 15 5.23 -2.56 13.71
N ALA A 16 5.69 -1.34 13.97
CA ALA A 16 6.59 -0.63 13.09
C ALA A 16 8.03 -1.16 13.25
N THR A 17 8.63 -1.59 12.15
CA THR A 17 10.00 -2.09 12.11
C THR A 17 10.75 -1.51 10.92
N LEU A 18 12.07 -1.44 11.01
CA LEU A 18 12.90 -1.05 9.86
C LEU A 18 12.78 -2.06 8.71
N THR A 19 12.62 -3.34 9.03
CA THR A 19 12.37 -4.37 8.02
C THR A 19 11.06 -4.13 7.26
N ALA A 20 9.98 -3.74 7.95
CA ALA A 20 8.74 -3.36 7.28
C ALA A 20 8.93 -2.13 6.38
N SER A 21 9.66 -1.12 6.84
CA SER A 21 10.03 0.04 6.03
C SER A 21 10.79 -0.36 4.76
N ASP A 22 11.80 -1.20 4.88
CA ASP A 22 12.62 -1.68 3.75
C ASP A 22 11.78 -2.49 2.76
N ASN A 23 10.86 -3.32 3.25
CA ASN A 23 9.93 -4.07 2.41
C ASN A 23 9.04 -3.14 1.58
N HIS A 24 8.52 -2.06 2.16
CA HIS A 24 7.74 -1.05 1.43
C HIS A 24 8.58 -0.29 0.40
N HIS A 25 9.84 0.02 0.71
CA HIS A 25 10.73 0.64 -0.28
C HIS A 25 11.02 -0.31 -1.44
N ALA A 26 11.22 -1.59 -1.18
CA ALA A 26 11.40 -2.62 -2.21
C ALA A 26 10.14 -2.80 -3.05
N ALA A 27 8.95 -2.87 -2.42
CA ALA A 27 7.67 -2.95 -3.11
C ALA A 27 7.45 -1.73 -4.02
N GLY A 28 7.70 -0.52 -3.53
CA GLY A 28 7.61 0.71 -4.32
C GLY A 28 8.55 0.70 -5.53
N SER A 29 9.78 0.21 -5.37
CA SER A 29 10.73 0.07 -6.48
C SER A 29 10.25 -0.97 -7.51
N GLN A 30 9.67 -2.06 -7.04
CA GLN A 30 9.08 -3.09 -7.92
C GLN A 30 7.87 -2.55 -8.70
N LEU A 31 6.98 -1.81 -8.04
CA LEU A 31 5.82 -1.16 -8.68
C LEU A 31 6.27 -0.16 -9.76
N MET A 32 7.28 0.65 -9.50
CA MET A 32 7.84 1.57 -10.50
C MET A 32 8.41 0.82 -11.70
N SER A 33 9.11 -0.29 -11.47
CA SER A 33 9.67 -1.12 -12.53
C SER A 33 8.58 -1.72 -13.43
N ILE A 34 7.52 -2.28 -12.84
CA ILE A 34 6.43 -2.88 -13.63
C ILE A 34 5.55 -1.84 -14.33
N ALA A 35 5.47 -0.63 -13.79
CA ALA A 35 4.77 0.49 -14.43
C ALA A 35 5.54 1.08 -15.63
N GLY A 36 6.78 0.64 -15.86
CA GLY A 36 7.63 1.18 -16.92
C GLY A 36 8.09 2.62 -16.69
N ASN A 37 7.95 3.12 -15.46
CA ASN A 37 8.40 4.46 -15.12
C ASN A 37 9.91 4.51 -14.97
N THR A 38 10.54 5.40 -15.75
CA THR A 38 11.99 5.64 -15.72
C THR A 38 12.37 6.76 -14.75
N GLY A 39 11.39 7.54 -14.28
CA GLY A 39 11.58 8.62 -13.29
C GLY A 39 11.17 8.18 -11.90
N ASP A 40 11.99 8.53 -10.90
CA ASP A 40 11.64 8.30 -9.49
C ASP A 40 10.57 9.30 -9.07
N LEU A 41 9.34 8.81 -8.82
CA LEU A 41 8.19 9.62 -8.39
C LEU A 41 8.16 9.83 -6.87
N ARG A 42 9.08 9.22 -6.13
CA ARG A 42 9.16 9.38 -4.67
C ARG A 42 9.57 10.79 -4.32
N GLN A 43 8.91 11.36 -3.34
CA GLN A 43 9.26 12.67 -2.81
C GLN A 43 10.47 12.54 -1.87
N LYS A 44 11.28 13.59 -1.79
CA LYS A 44 12.39 13.66 -0.84
C LYS A 44 11.91 13.89 0.59
N GLU A 45 10.80 14.60 0.73
CA GLU A 45 10.17 14.91 2.00
C GLU A 45 8.68 14.61 1.93
N TYR A 46 8.14 14.03 3.00
CA TYR A 46 6.72 13.74 3.17
C TYR A 46 6.22 14.47 4.42
N ASP A 47 5.02 15.06 4.34
CA ASP A 47 4.36 15.59 5.53
C ASP A 47 3.86 14.41 6.39
N ILE A 48 4.47 14.26 7.55
CA ILE A 48 4.16 13.24 8.54
C ILE A 48 3.57 13.82 9.83
N SER A 49 3.10 15.06 9.81
CA SER A 49 2.61 15.77 11.00
C SER A 49 1.48 15.02 11.68
N ASN A 50 0.50 14.52 10.90
CA ASN A 50 -0.63 13.74 11.42
C ASN A 50 -0.17 12.40 12.02
N LEU A 51 0.81 11.76 11.40
CA LEU A 51 1.41 10.53 11.89
C LEU A 51 2.13 10.75 13.22
N LEU A 52 2.82 11.88 13.36
CA LEU A 52 3.52 12.24 14.59
C LEU A 52 2.55 12.57 15.73
N ALA A 53 1.39 13.16 15.41
CA ALA A 53 0.36 13.48 16.37
C ALA A 53 -0.36 12.22 16.91
N ASN A 54 -0.50 11.17 16.07
CA ASN A 54 -1.23 9.95 16.40
C ASN A 54 -0.39 8.70 16.05
N PRO A 55 0.76 8.49 16.73
CA PRO A 55 1.73 7.49 16.27
C PRO A 55 1.26 6.04 16.49
N SER A 56 0.40 5.78 17.47
CA SER A 56 -0.01 4.41 17.82
C SER A 56 -1.34 4.00 17.21
N THR A 57 -2.35 4.87 17.28
CA THR A 57 -3.71 4.60 16.76
C THR A 57 -4.27 5.85 16.11
N ALA A 58 -5.02 5.66 15.03
CA ALA A 58 -5.67 6.74 14.31
C ALA A 58 -7.01 6.26 13.72
N THR A 59 -7.77 7.21 13.18
CA THR A 59 -8.92 6.91 12.33
C THR A 59 -8.45 6.84 10.89
N ASP A 60 -8.65 5.72 10.25
CA ASP A 60 -8.44 5.58 8.81
C ASP A 60 -9.42 6.49 8.06
N GLN A 61 -8.90 7.47 7.34
CA GLN A 61 -9.71 8.46 6.64
C GLN A 61 -10.49 7.85 5.46
N SER A 62 -10.06 6.71 4.98
CA SER A 62 -10.68 6.04 3.84
C SER A 62 -11.89 5.20 4.23
N THR A 63 -11.87 4.60 5.41
CA THR A 63 -12.91 3.69 5.89
C THR A 63 -13.68 4.23 7.10
N GLY A 64 -13.12 5.20 7.82
CA GLY A 64 -13.63 5.73 9.08
C GLY A 64 -13.37 4.81 10.29
N LEU A 65 -12.65 3.72 10.11
CA LEU A 65 -12.36 2.75 11.16
C LEU A 65 -11.18 3.20 12.04
N GLN A 66 -11.26 2.88 13.32
CA GLN A 66 -10.16 3.06 14.27
C GLN A 66 -9.25 1.83 14.26
N ALA A 67 -7.96 2.05 14.06
CA ALA A 67 -6.99 0.96 14.03
C ALA A 67 -5.59 1.45 14.44
N SER A 68 -4.64 0.53 14.55
CA SER A 68 -3.25 0.91 14.74
C SER A 68 -2.75 1.68 13.51
N THR A 69 -1.92 2.69 13.70
CA THR A 69 -1.39 3.49 12.59
C THR A 69 -0.61 2.64 11.59
N VAL A 70 0.11 1.61 12.09
CA VAL A 70 0.81 0.66 11.22
C VAL A 70 -0.16 -0.13 10.35
N SER A 71 -1.26 -0.64 10.94
CA SER A 71 -2.25 -1.41 10.18
C SER A 71 -3.01 -0.56 9.15
N ILE A 72 -3.22 0.73 9.44
CA ILE A 72 -3.80 1.67 8.47
C ILE A 72 -2.85 1.87 7.28
N ILE A 73 -1.56 2.05 7.51
CA ILE A 73 -0.56 2.16 6.44
C ILE A 73 -0.59 0.92 5.54
N GLU A 74 -0.64 -0.27 6.12
CA GLU A 74 -0.68 -1.53 5.37
C GLU A 74 -1.97 -1.67 4.55
N ILE A 75 -3.13 -1.44 5.17
CA ILE A 75 -4.40 -1.59 4.45
C ILE A 75 -4.57 -0.55 3.34
N ASP A 76 -4.10 0.68 3.55
CA ASP A 76 -4.13 1.72 2.52
C ASP A 76 -3.25 1.34 1.32
N CYS A 77 -2.07 0.77 1.53
CA CYS A 77 -1.25 0.23 0.45
C CYS A 77 -1.99 -0.86 -0.33
N ALA A 78 -2.59 -1.83 0.36
CA ALA A 78 -3.36 -2.90 -0.28
C ALA A 78 -4.53 -2.36 -1.13
N LEU A 79 -5.25 -1.36 -0.62
CA LEU A 79 -6.40 -0.78 -1.31
C LEU A 79 -5.98 0.06 -2.53
N GLU A 80 -4.87 0.80 -2.46
CA GLU A 80 -4.31 1.52 -3.61
C GLU A 80 -3.82 0.55 -4.70
N GLU A 81 -3.16 -0.53 -4.32
CA GLU A 81 -2.72 -1.58 -5.24
C GLU A 81 -3.92 -2.32 -5.88
N LEU A 82 -4.98 -2.57 -5.10
CA LEU A 82 -6.22 -3.15 -5.60
C LEU A 82 -6.91 -2.21 -6.60
N ALA A 83 -6.95 -0.92 -6.31
CA ALA A 83 -7.48 0.09 -7.23
C ALA A 83 -6.66 0.14 -8.53
N ALA A 84 -5.34 0.05 -8.44
CA ALA A 84 -4.45 -0.04 -9.60
C ALA A 84 -4.71 -1.32 -10.43
N LEU A 85 -4.93 -2.46 -9.78
CA LEU A 85 -5.25 -3.72 -10.44
C LEU A 85 -6.60 -3.64 -11.19
N ALA A 86 -7.58 -2.96 -10.60
CA ALA A 86 -8.93 -2.80 -11.17
C ALA A 86 -9.02 -1.69 -12.24
N SER A 87 -8.00 -0.87 -12.40
CA SER A 87 -8.02 0.25 -13.34
C SER A 87 -8.07 -0.21 -14.79
N PRO A 88 -9.00 0.30 -15.62
CA PRO A 88 -9.06 -0.01 -17.03
C PRO A 88 -7.84 0.52 -17.81
N ASP A 89 -7.16 1.55 -17.31
CA ASP A 89 -5.95 2.11 -17.94
C ASP A 89 -4.73 1.19 -17.86
N ASN A 90 -4.80 0.10 -17.08
CA ASN A 90 -3.87 -1.02 -17.17
C ASN A 90 -3.99 -1.82 -18.48
N THR A 91 -4.85 -1.39 -19.40
CA THR A 91 -4.85 -1.85 -20.78
C THR A 91 -3.67 -1.23 -21.53
N VAL A 92 -2.47 -1.79 -21.32
CA VAL A 92 -1.35 -1.51 -22.20
C VAL A 92 -1.78 -1.89 -23.60
N SER A 93 -1.85 -0.88 -24.46
CA SER A 93 -2.23 -0.94 -25.87
C SER A 93 -1.13 -1.66 -26.68
N ASN A 94 -0.78 -2.90 -26.31
CA ASN A 94 0.20 -3.72 -27.01
C ASN A 94 -0.42 -5.06 -27.39
N THR A 95 -0.70 -5.17 -28.68
CA THR A 95 -1.15 -6.38 -29.37
C THR A 95 0.02 -7.35 -29.54
N GLY A 96 0.10 -8.40 -28.71
CA GLY A 96 1.05 -9.50 -28.90
C GLY A 96 1.26 -10.39 -27.66
N ALA A 97 1.79 -11.58 -27.86
CA ALA A 97 2.02 -12.58 -26.81
C ALA A 97 2.97 -12.07 -25.69
N ILE A 98 3.96 -11.23 -26.04
CA ILE A 98 4.90 -10.62 -25.08
C ILE A 98 4.16 -9.63 -24.17
N ALA A 99 3.24 -8.85 -24.71
CA ALA A 99 2.44 -7.91 -23.93
C ALA A 99 1.49 -8.64 -22.97
N ALA A 100 0.88 -9.75 -23.38
CA ALA A 100 0.05 -10.59 -22.51
C ALA A 100 0.85 -11.20 -21.35
N SER A 101 2.05 -11.71 -21.62
CA SER A 101 2.95 -12.24 -20.59
C SER A 101 3.39 -11.16 -19.59
N THR A 102 3.75 -9.97 -20.08
CA THR A 102 4.14 -8.83 -19.23
C THR A 102 2.98 -8.42 -18.33
N ARG A 103 1.76 -8.30 -18.89
CA ARG A 103 0.55 -7.97 -18.13
C ARG A 103 0.24 -9.00 -17.05
N THR A 104 0.34 -10.30 -17.39
CA THR A 104 0.14 -11.37 -16.40
C THR A 104 1.14 -11.24 -15.25
N ASN A 105 2.41 -10.97 -15.55
CA ASN A 105 3.42 -10.78 -14.53
C ASN A 105 3.14 -9.54 -13.65
N GLN A 106 2.71 -8.43 -14.26
CA GLN A 106 2.30 -7.23 -13.51
C GLN A 106 1.13 -7.52 -12.57
N MET A 107 0.10 -8.21 -13.05
CA MET A 107 -1.04 -8.61 -12.21
C MET A 107 -0.63 -9.52 -11.06
N LEU A 108 0.25 -10.50 -11.31
CA LEU A 108 0.74 -11.41 -10.28
C LEU A 108 1.54 -10.66 -9.19
N VAL A 109 2.36 -9.68 -9.57
CA VAL A 109 3.08 -8.84 -8.62
C VAL A 109 2.10 -8.04 -7.76
N LEU A 110 1.10 -7.38 -8.36
CA LEU A 110 0.09 -6.62 -7.63
C LEU A 110 -0.69 -7.52 -6.67
N VAL A 111 -1.18 -8.67 -7.12
CA VAL A 111 -1.91 -9.62 -6.25
C VAL A 111 -1.05 -10.06 -5.07
N ARG A 112 0.23 -10.33 -5.29
CA ARG A 112 1.16 -10.70 -4.22
C ARG A 112 1.33 -9.58 -3.20
N LEU A 113 1.51 -8.34 -3.65
CA LEU A 113 1.66 -7.18 -2.78
C LEU A 113 0.38 -6.92 -1.98
N ILE A 114 -0.79 -6.90 -2.65
CA ILE A 114 -2.10 -6.76 -2.00
C ILE A 114 -2.27 -7.81 -0.89
N THR A 115 -1.99 -9.07 -1.20
CA THR A 115 -2.13 -10.16 -0.22
C THR A 115 -1.19 -9.97 0.97
N GLY A 116 0.05 -9.57 0.71
CA GLY A 116 1.04 -9.29 1.76
C GLY A 116 0.61 -8.15 2.66
N HIS A 117 0.22 -7.01 2.10
CA HIS A 117 -0.22 -5.84 2.87
C HIS A 117 -1.53 -6.10 3.64
N CYS A 118 -2.50 -6.81 3.05
CA CYS A 118 -3.70 -7.23 3.76
C CYS A 118 -3.36 -8.14 4.96
N TYR A 119 -2.47 -9.10 4.76
CA TYR A 119 -2.03 -9.98 5.84
C TYR A 119 -1.41 -9.18 6.99
N GLU A 120 -0.47 -8.28 6.70
CA GLU A 120 0.17 -7.44 7.71
C GLU A 120 -0.83 -6.50 8.39
N ALA A 121 -1.75 -5.87 7.65
CA ALA A 121 -2.79 -5.02 8.21
C ALA A 121 -3.64 -5.76 9.25
N PHE A 122 -4.12 -6.95 8.90
CA PHE A 122 -4.96 -7.75 9.80
C PHE A 122 -4.17 -8.34 10.97
N ALA A 123 -2.92 -8.75 10.75
CA ALA A 123 -2.02 -9.18 11.81
C ALA A 123 -1.71 -8.06 12.83
N GLN A 124 -1.70 -6.81 12.38
CA GLN A 124 -1.52 -5.61 13.21
C GLN A 124 -2.84 -5.07 13.78
N GLY A 125 -3.94 -5.81 13.63
CA GLY A 125 -5.23 -5.52 14.26
C GLY A 125 -6.17 -4.61 13.48
N TYR A 126 -6.01 -4.47 12.17
CA TYR A 126 -7.02 -3.81 11.36
C TYR A 126 -8.34 -4.61 11.39
N PRO A 127 -9.52 -3.96 11.53
CA PRO A 127 -10.81 -4.66 11.63
C PRO A 127 -11.17 -5.45 10.37
N SER A 128 -10.85 -6.73 10.32
CA SER A 128 -11.02 -7.60 9.14
C SER A 128 -12.46 -7.99 8.86
N ALA A 129 -13.33 -7.91 9.86
CA ALA A 129 -14.74 -8.29 9.74
C ALA A 129 -15.68 -7.10 9.39
N ASP A 130 -15.13 -5.89 9.23
CA ASP A 130 -15.93 -4.71 8.93
C ASP A 130 -16.05 -4.52 7.41
N PHE A 131 -17.28 -4.48 6.91
CA PHE A 131 -17.56 -4.27 5.49
C PHE A 131 -17.10 -2.89 4.97
N ALA A 132 -16.86 -1.91 5.84
CA ALA A 132 -16.34 -0.60 5.46
C ALA A 132 -15.00 -0.71 4.73
N VAL A 133 -14.19 -1.74 5.02
CA VAL A 133 -12.93 -2.02 4.32
C VAL A 133 -13.15 -2.19 2.81
N PHE A 134 -14.29 -2.76 2.42
CA PHE A 134 -14.60 -3.07 1.03
C PHE A 134 -15.53 -2.03 0.37
N ALA A 135 -16.09 -1.12 1.15
CA ALA A 135 -17.04 -0.11 0.67
C ALA A 135 -16.36 1.10 -0.03
N ARG A 136 -15.05 1.15 -0.06
CA ARG A 136 -14.25 2.27 -0.58
C ARG A 136 -14.45 2.55 -2.08
N SER A 137 -14.91 1.58 -2.86
CA SER A 137 -14.90 1.66 -4.33
C SER A 137 -16.01 2.53 -4.95
N SER A 138 -16.88 3.16 -4.16
CA SER A 138 -18.04 3.88 -4.69
C SER A 138 -18.00 5.41 -4.52
N LYS A 139 -16.89 5.99 -4.06
CA LYS A 139 -16.72 7.45 -3.93
C LYS A 139 -15.50 7.94 -4.70
N GLN A 140 -15.54 7.78 -5.99
CA GLN A 140 -14.76 8.60 -6.92
C GLN A 140 -15.70 9.38 -7.81
#